data_40560a99c91f8824da38fe0dda19d20f
#
_entry.id   40560a99c91f8824da38fe0dda19d20f
#
_cell.length_a   1.000
_cell.length_b   1.000
_cell.length_c   1.000
_cell.angle_alpha   90.00
_cell.angle_beta   90.00
_cell.angle_gamma   90.00
#
_symmetry.space_group_name_H-M   'P 1'
#
loop_
_entity.id
_entity.type
_entity.pdbx_description
1 polymer ?
#
loop_
_entity_poly.entity_id
_entity_poly.type
_entity_poly.pdbx_seq_one_letter_code
_entity_poly.pdbx_strand_id
1 'polypeptide(L)'
;MHTPVSIYLKVRDMYPQSALMESSDYHAGENSLSFIALCPLASIGINGGIVTSNYPDNSRTEEPLTKTFHVEKAMNRFINQFQVTGDNKNVCGLYGYTTFNAVKYFEHIPVKESHDEQNDAPDLLYILYCHCFQSFQK
;
A
#
# COMPACT_ATOMS: atom_id res chain seq x y z
N MET A 1 8.29 6.37 -27.86
CA MET A 1 7.05 6.36 -27.07
C MET A 1 7.41 5.89 -25.66
N HIS A 2 7.02 6.62 -24.61
CA HIS A 2 7.31 6.21 -23.23
C HIS A 2 6.08 5.52 -22.66
N THR A 3 6.20 4.24 -22.35
CA THR A 3 5.16 3.49 -21.64
C THR A 3 5.31 3.70 -20.13
N PRO A 4 4.25 3.53 -19.31
CA PRO A 4 4.33 3.60 -17.85
C PRO A 4 5.44 2.71 -17.29
N VAL A 5 5.56 1.47 -17.80
CA VAL A 5 6.63 0.54 -17.44
C VAL A 5 8.01 1.13 -17.75
N SER A 6 8.20 1.71 -18.94
CA SER A 6 9.50 2.27 -19.32
C SER A 6 9.91 3.48 -18.48
N ILE A 7 8.93 4.26 -18.02
CA ILE A 7 9.15 5.36 -17.07
C ILE A 7 9.51 4.80 -15.70
N TYR A 8 8.72 3.84 -15.20
CA TYR A 8 8.96 3.22 -13.90
C TYR A 8 10.35 2.58 -13.81
N LEU A 9 10.78 1.86 -14.83
CA LEU A 9 12.12 1.24 -14.88
C LEU A 9 13.26 2.25 -14.77
N LYS A 10 13.06 3.51 -15.19
CA LYS A 10 14.06 4.57 -15.07
C LYS A 10 14.12 5.19 -13.68
N VAL A 11 13.01 5.18 -12.95
CA VAL A 11 12.91 5.88 -11.65
C VAL A 11 13.02 4.95 -10.45
N ARG A 12 12.71 3.65 -10.60
CA ARG A 12 12.66 2.69 -9.47
C ARG A 12 13.95 2.58 -8.68
N ASP A 13 15.10 2.68 -9.36
CA ASP A 13 16.41 2.55 -8.71
C ASP A 13 16.79 3.83 -7.94
N MET A 14 16.19 4.97 -8.31
CA MET A 14 16.36 6.25 -7.60
C MET A 14 15.37 6.40 -6.44
N TYR A 15 14.23 5.72 -6.51
CA TYR A 15 13.15 5.79 -5.52
C TYR A 15 12.83 4.39 -4.98
N PRO A 16 13.60 3.90 -3.99
CA PRO A 16 13.27 2.66 -3.31
C PRO A 16 11.85 2.73 -2.74
N GLN A 17 11.14 1.62 -2.70
CA GLN A 17 9.73 1.55 -2.27
C GLN A 17 8.75 2.32 -3.17
N SER A 18 9.12 2.62 -4.42
CA SER A 18 8.17 3.08 -5.43
C SER A 18 7.26 1.94 -5.89
N ALA A 19 6.10 2.28 -6.45
CA ALA A 19 5.16 1.30 -6.95
C ALA A 19 4.66 1.67 -8.35
N LEU A 20 4.47 0.63 -9.20
CA LEU A 20 3.74 0.72 -10.46
C LEU A 20 2.48 -0.12 -10.35
N MET A 21 1.34 0.50 -10.64
CA MET A 21 0.05 -0.17 -10.70
C MET A 21 -0.52 0.02 -12.09
N GLU A 22 -0.82 -1.08 -12.75
CA GLU A 22 -1.41 -1.08 -14.10
C GLU A 22 -2.77 -1.77 -14.07
N SER A 23 -3.72 -1.21 -14.80
CA SER A 23 -4.99 -1.90 -15.05
C SER A 23 -4.75 -3.09 -15.98
N SER A 24 -5.20 -4.27 -15.56
CA SER A 24 -5.13 -5.50 -16.37
C SER A 24 -6.40 -5.75 -17.19
N ASP A 25 -7.29 -4.77 -17.28
CA ASP A 25 -8.52 -4.93 -18.05
C ASP A 25 -8.25 -4.82 -19.55
N TYR A 26 -8.13 -5.99 -20.18
CA TYR A 26 -7.93 -6.12 -21.64
C TYR A 26 -9.13 -5.65 -22.49
N HIS A 27 -10.29 -5.41 -21.86
CA HIS A 27 -11.50 -4.98 -22.56
C HIS A 27 -11.74 -3.46 -22.50
N ALA A 28 -11.04 -2.73 -21.64
CA ALA A 28 -11.19 -1.29 -21.46
C ALA A 28 -10.20 -0.50 -22.34
N GLY A 29 -10.21 -0.73 -23.64
CA GLY A 29 -9.20 -0.24 -24.61
C GLY A 29 -8.93 1.27 -24.62
N GLU A 30 -9.79 2.14 -24.07
CA GLU A 30 -9.57 3.61 -24.11
C GLU A 30 -9.41 4.24 -22.71
N ASN A 31 -9.63 3.51 -21.62
CA ASN A 31 -9.64 4.05 -20.25
C ASN A 31 -8.72 3.30 -19.28
N SER A 32 -7.74 2.57 -19.77
CA SER A 32 -6.77 1.89 -18.94
C SER A 32 -5.85 2.90 -18.25
N LEU A 33 -5.84 2.89 -16.92
CA LEU A 33 -5.06 3.79 -16.10
C LEU A 33 -3.85 3.08 -15.53
N SER A 34 -2.70 3.75 -15.56
CA SER A 34 -1.51 3.33 -14.83
C SER A 34 -1.12 4.40 -13.82
N PHE A 35 -0.70 3.97 -12.63
CA PHE A 35 -0.22 4.85 -11.58
C PHE A 35 1.22 4.51 -11.23
N ILE A 36 2.07 5.53 -11.12
CA ILE A 36 3.42 5.42 -10.58
C ILE A 36 3.46 6.23 -9.29
N ALA A 37 3.71 5.56 -8.18
CA ALA A 37 3.77 6.18 -6.86
C ALA A 37 5.23 6.25 -6.40
N LEU A 38 5.66 7.44 -5.98
CA LEU A 38 7.03 7.75 -5.58
C LEU A 38 7.05 8.45 -4.22
N CYS A 39 8.18 8.39 -3.53
CA CYS A 39 8.44 9.06 -2.26
C CYS A 39 7.42 8.68 -1.17
N PRO A 40 7.64 7.54 -0.49
CA PRO A 40 6.84 7.14 0.66
C PRO A 40 6.78 8.27 1.70
N LEU A 41 5.58 8.66 2.10
CA LEU A 41 5.34 9.68 3.11
C LEU A 41 5.06 9.04 4.48
N ALA A 42 4.23 8.03 4.48
CA ALA A 42 3.83 7.30 5.66
C ALA A 42 3.47 5.86 5.27
N SER A 43 3.49 4.94 6.21
CA SER A 43 3.10 3.56 5.96
C SER A 43 2.44 2.93 7.18
N ILE A 44 1.54 1.97 6.93
CA ILE A 44 0.98 1.09 7.94
C ILE A 44 1.16 -0.36 7.48
N GLY A 45 1.70 -1.18 8.35
CA GLY A 45 1.90 -2.61 8.10
C GLY A 45 1.42 -3.45 9.26
N ILE A 46 1.11 -4.72 8.99
CA ILE A 46 0.76 -5.72 10.01
C ILE A 46 1.60 -6.96 9.74
N ASN A 47 2.30 -7.38 10.76
CA ASN A 47 3.05 -8.63 10.74
C ASN A 47 2.92 -9.33 12.09
N GLY A 48 2.59 -10.63 12.11
CA GLY A 48 2.44 -11.40 13.34
C GLY A 48 1.46 -10.79 14.35
N GLY A 49 0.43 -10.08 13.87
CA GLY A 49 -0.55 -9.41 14.73
C GLY A 49 -0.09 -8.09 15.35
N ILE A 50 1.08 -7.59 14.98
CA ILE A 50 1.58 -6.27 15.38
C ILE A 50 1.33 -5.27 14.25
N VAL A 51 0.66 -4.17 14.57
CA VAL A 51 0.46 -3.02 13.69
C VAL A 51 1.64 -2.10 13.86
N THR A 52 2.36 -1.83 12.77
CA THR A 52 3.45 -0.86 12.71
C THR A 52 3.04 0.31 11.84
N SER A 53 3.10 1.53 12.36
CA SER A 53 2.85 2.75 11.57
C SER A 53 4.08 3.64 11.57
N ASN A 54 4.48 4.12 10.39
CA ASN A 54 5.58 5.07 10.20
C ASN A 54 5.00 6.39 9.67
N TYR A 55 5.49 7.50 10.18
CA TYR A 55 4.97 8.83 9.90
C TYR A 55 6.02 9.75 9.25
N PRO A 56 5.60 10.90 8.65
CA PRO A 56 6.49 11.80 7.93
C PRO A 56 7.59 12.44 8.80
N ASP A 57 7.35 12.54 10.11
CA ASP A 57 8.31 13.05 11.10
C ASP A 57 9.34 12.01 11.54
N ASN A 58 9.39 10.85 10.87
CA ASN A 58 10.17 9.66 11.22
C ASN A 58 9.76 9.00 12.55
N SER A 59 8.64 9.38 13.14
CA SER A 59 8.08 8.64 14.26
C SER A 59 7.53 7.29 13.81
N ARG A 60 7.60 6.31 14.71
CA ARG A 60 7.10 4.95 14.52
C ARG A 60 6.30 4.53 15.72
N THR A 61 5.17 3.90 15.47
CA THR A 61 4.34 3.29 16.52
C THR A 61 4.16 1.80 16.25
N GLU A 62 4.12 1.02 17.32
CA GLU A 62 3.84 -0.42 17.26
C GLU A 62 2.77 -0.75 18.30
N GLU A 63 1.71 -1.42 17.87
CA GLU A 63 0.59 -1.80 18.73
C GLU A 63 0.08 -3.20 18.37
N PRO A 64 -0.18 -4.07 19.34
CA PRO A 64 -0.74 -5.38 19.07
C PRO A 64 -2.22 -5.27 18.68
N LEU A 65 -2.64 -6.08 17.71
CA LEU A 65 -4.05 -6.30 17.42
C LEU A 65 -4.72 -6.98 18.64
N THR A 66 -5.91 -6.52 18.98
CA THR A 66 -6.72 -7.06 20.08
C THR A 66 -8.18 -7.18 19.66
N LYS A 67 -9.02 -7.78 20.50
CA LYS A 67 -10.47 -7.85 20.24
C LYS A 67 -11.14 -6.47 20.09
N THR A 68 -10.57 -5.44 20.68
CA THR A 68 -11.08 -4.05 20.64
C THR A 68 -10.30 -3.14 19.70
N PHE A 69 -9.14 -3.58 19.24
CA PHE A 69 -8.28 -2.90 18.27
C PHE A 69 -7.91 -3.86 17.15
N HIS A 70 -8.76 -3.96 16.16
CA HIS A 70 -8.64 -4.81 14.98
C HIS A 70 -8.18 -4.01 13.76
N VAL A 71 -7.91 -4.69 12.65
CA VAL A 71 -7.30 -4.12 11.44
C VAL A 71 -8.06 -2.91 10.92
N GLU A 72 -9.38 -3.00 10.81
CA GLU A 72 -10.21 -1.88 10.33
C GLU A 72 -10.03 -0.62 11.17
N LYS A 73 -10.02 -0.77 12.50
CA LYS A 73 -9.82 0.36 13.42
C LYS A 73 -8.42 0.95 13.30
N ALA A 74 -7.40 0.11 13.13
CA ALA A 74 -6.02 0.54 12.92
C ALA A 74 -5.89 1.34 11.61
N MET A 75 -6.45 0.83 10.51
CA MET A 75 -6.45 1.49 9.21
C MET A 75 -7.19 2.83 9.25
N ASN A 76 -8.40 2.87 9.80
CA ASN A 76 -9.18 4.10 9.93
C ASN A 76 -8.46 5.14 10.80
N ARG A 77 -7.86 4.73 11.92
CA ARG A 77 -7.08 5.63 12.77
C ARG A 77 -5.88 6.21 12.02
N PHE A 78 -5.18 5.39 11.25
CA PHE A 78 -4.04 5.83 10.45
C PHE A 78 -4.46 6.81 9.36
N ILE A 79 -5.47 6.48 8.53
CA ILE A 79 -5.94 7.32 7.42
C ILE A 79 -6.44 8.67 7.92
N ASN A 80 -7.17 8.70 9.03
CA ASN A 80 -7.77 9.93 9.58
C ASN A 80 -6.73 10.94 10.12
N GLN A 81 -5.45 10.59 10.18
CA GLN A 81 -4.38 11.52 10.53
C GLN A 81 -3.94 12.39 9.35
N PHE A 82 -4.35 12.03 8.13
CA PHE A 82 -3.95 12.73 6.91
C PHE A 82 -5.13 13.47 6.30
N GLN A 83 -4.89 14.73 5.94
CA GLN A 83 -5.86 15.54 5.21
C GLN A 83 -5.34 15.82 3.82
N VAL A 84 -6.13 15.45 2.81
CA VAL A 84 -5.79 15.73 1.41
C VAL A 84 -6.39 17.06 0.99
N THR A 85 -5.55 17.96 0.47
CA THR A 85 -5.94 19.26 -0.09
C THR A 85 -5.53 19.34 -1.56
N GLY A 86 -6.25 20.15 -2.36
CA GLY A 86 -5.96 20.36 -3.79
C GLY A 86 -6.90 19.59 -4.74
N ASP A 87 -6.60 19.69 -6.04
CA ASP A 87 -7.49 19.25 -7.12
C ASP A 87 -7.34 17.76 -7.47
N ASN A 88 -6.20 17.13 -7.13
CA ASN A 88 -5.89 15.75 -7.50
C ASN A 88 -6.22 14.72 -6.39
N LYS A 89 -7.29 14.95 -5.65
CA LYS A 89 -7.70 14.07 -4.55
C LYS A 89 -7.99 12.63 -4.97
N ASN A 90 -8.38 12.43 -6.22
CA ASN A 90 -8.71 11.12 -6.80
C ASN A 90 -7.50 10.17 -6.93
N VAL A 91 -6.28 10.69 -6.90
CA VAL A 91 -5.05 9.88 -6.94
C VAL A 91 -4.38 9.73 -5.57
N CYS A 92 -4.93 10.40 -4.55
CA CYS A 92 -4.44 10.29 -3.19
C CYS A 92 -5.06 9.09 -2.49
N GLY A 93 -4.23 8.25 -1.89
CA GLY A 93 -4.69 7.06 -1.19
C GLY A 93 -3.54 6.21 -0.67
N LEU A 94 -3.91 5.09 -0.09
CA LEU A 94 -2.98 4.07 0.34
C LEU A 94 -2.80 3.05 -0.77
N TYR A 95 -1.57 2.77 -1.12
CA TYR A 95 -1.17 1.80 -2.12
C TYR A 95 -0.35 0.70 -1.47
N GLY A 96 -0.69 -0.55 -1.73
CA GLY A 96 0.01 -1.64 -1.09
C GLY A 96 -0.58 -2.99 -1.41
N TYR A 97 -0.40 -3.93 -0.49
CA TYR A 97 -0.87 -5.30 -0.64
C TYR A 97 -1.38 -5.88 0.68
N THR A 98 -2.20 -6.91 0.52
CA THR A 98 -2.62 -7.79 1.59
C THR A 98 -2.33 -9.22 1.15
N THR A 99 -1.57 -9.96 1.94
CA THR A 99 -1.29 -11.38 1.64
C THR A 99 -2.51 -12.24 1.94
N PHE A 100 -2.50 -13.46 1.42
CA PHE A 100 -3.54 -14.44 1.76
C PHE A 100 -3.58 -14.73 3.27
N ASN A 101 -2.44 -14.77 3.93
CA ASN A 101 -2.36 -15.03 5.37
C ASN A 101 -3.05 -13.97 6.24
N ALA A 102 -3.23 -12.77 5.72
CA ALA A 102 -3.93 -11.69 6.43
C ALA A 102 -5.43 -11.99 6.64
N VAL A 103 -6.00 -12.98 5.96
CA VAL A 103 -7.41 -13.40 6.15
C VAL A 103 -7.70 -13.73 7.62
N LYS A 104 -6.72 -14.24 8.37
CA LYS A 104 -6.82 -14.52 9.81
C LYS A 104 -7.18 -13.30 10.68
N TYR A 105 -6.95 -12.10 10.17
CA TYR A 105 -7.29 -10.85 10.88
C TYR A 105 -8.71 -10.36 10.62
N PHE A 106 -9.36 -10.88 9.58
CA PHE A 106 -10.70 -10.49 9.18
C PHE A 106 -11.75 -11.58 9.44
N GLU A 107 -11.33 -12.84 9.38
CA GLU A 107 -12.20 -14.01 9.47
C GLU A 107 -11.69 -14.99 10.54
N HIS A 108 -12.62 -15.68 11.21
CA HIS A 108 -12.28 -16.75 12.17
C HIS A 108 -11.97 -18.06 11.42
N ILE A 109 -10.98 -18.04 10.53
CA ILE A 109 -10.55 -19.21 9.77
C ILE A 109 -9.23 -19.70 10.35
N PRO A 110 -9.10 -21.02 10.67
CA PRO A 110 -7.81 -21.56 11.05
C PRO A 110 -6.87 -21.59 9.84
N VAL A 111 -6.04 -20.57 9.71
CA VAL A 111 -4.97 -20.54 8.72
C VAL A 111 -3.82 -21.38 9.28
N LYS A 112 -3.38 -22.40 8.55
CA LYS A 112 -2.12 -23.08 8.86
C LYS A 112 -1.00 -22.09 8.61
N GLU A 113 -0.36 -21.66 9.67
CA GLU A 113 0.85 -20.84 9.54
C GLU A 113 1.92 -21.72 8.89
N SER A 114 2.20 -21.49 7.62
CA SER A 114 3.43 -21.96 7.02
C SER A 114 4.52 -21.00 7.53
N HIS A 115 5.30 -21.45 8.50
CA HIS A 115 6.55 -20.78 8.85
C HIS A 115 7.54 -21.01 7.70
N ASP A 116 7.40 -20.22 6.65
CA ASP A 116 8.44 -20.06 5.66
C ASP A 116 9.43 -19.07 6.26
N GLU A 117 10.48 -19.57 6.90
CA GLU A 117 11.53 -18.77 7.55
C GLU A 117 12.23 -17.77 6.60
N GLN A 118 11.89 -17.80 5.31
CA GLN A 118 12.44 -16.94 4.26
C GLN A 118 11.53 -15.77 3.88
N ASN A 119 10.33 -15.66 4.43
CA ASN A 119 9.38 -14.62 4.02
C ASN A 119 9.18 -13.58 5.14
N ASP A 120 10.05 -12.57 5.18
CA ASP A 120 9.96 -11.44 6.11
C ASP A 120 8.91 -10.39 5.70
N ALA A 121 8.16 -10.62 4.63
CA ALA A 121 7.16 -9.68 4.16
C ALA A 121 5.99 -9.57 5.15
N PRO A 122 5.53 -8.35 5.48
CA PRO A 122 4.35 -8.15 6.30
C PRO A 122 3.11 -8.84 5.70
N ASP A 123 2.19 -9.32 6.55
CA ASP A 123 0.90 -9.85 6.13
C ASP A 123 0.06 -8.79 5.38
N LEU A 124 0.24 -7.52 5.74
CA LEU A 124 -0.40 -6.37 5.12
C LEU A 124 0.58 -5.21 5.17
N LEU A 125 0.71 -4.48 4.04
CA LEU A 125 1.50 -3.25 3.94
C LEU A 125 0.81 -2.26 3.01
N TYR A 126 0.52 -1.07 3.52
CA TYR A 126 0.00 0.05 2.74
C TYR A 126 0.83 1.29 2.96
N ILE A 127 1.10 2.02 1.90
CA ILE A 127 1.98 3.18 1.85
C ILE A 127 1.21 4.38 1.29
N LEU A 128 1.31 5.51 1.95
CA LEU A 128 0.91 6.81 1.46
C LEU A 128 2.10 7.45 0.75
N TYR A 129 1.93 7.91 -0.49
CA TYR A 129 2.99 8.50 -1.28
C TYR A 129 2.82 10.00 -1.45
N CYS A 130 3.95 10.73 -1.49
CA CYS A 130 4.00 12.16 -1.79
C CYS A 130 3.59 12.48 -3.22
N HIS A 131 4.01 11.63 -4.17
CA HIS A 131 3.81 11.84 -5.59
C HIS A 131 3.18 10.61 -6.22
N CYS A 132 2.02 10.83 -6.85
CA CYS A 132 1.37 9.82 -7.67
C CYS A 132 1.13 10.40 -9.07
N PHE A 133 1.64 9.71 -10.09
CA PHE A 133 1.47 10.06 -11.49
C PHE A 133 0.48 9.11 -12.12
N GLN A 134 -0.52 9.67 -12.78
CA GLN A 134 -1.52 8.93 -13.53
C GLN A 134 -1.21 9.06 -15.02
N SER A 135 -1.27 7.96 -15.75
CA SER A 135 -1.13 7.91 -17.20
C SER A 135 -2.30 7.16 -17.80
N PHE A 136 -2.84 7.69 -18.90
CA PHE A 136 -3.81 7.00 -19.72
C PHE A 136 -3.06 6.17 -20.75
N GLN A 137 -3.38 4.90 -20.87
CA GLN A 137 -2.94 4.09 -22.02
C GLN A 137 -3.92 4.38 -23.16
N LYS A 138 -3.36 4.83 -24.30
CA LYS A 138 -4.08 4.98 -25.58
C LYS A 138 -4.01 3.70 -26.36
#